data_ac46576134e08854e9f34e5d54b67961
#
_entry.id   ac46576134e08854e9f34e5d54b67961
#
_cell.length_a   1.000
_cell.length_b   1.000
_cell.length_c   1.000
_cell.angle_alpha   90.00
_cell.angle_beta   90.00
_cell.angle_gamma   90.00
#
_symmetry.space_group_name_H-M   'P 1'
#
loop_
_entity.id
_entity.type
_entity.pdbx_description
1 polymer ?
#
loop_
_entity_poly.entity_id
_entity_poly.type
_entity_poly.pdbx_seq_one_letter_code
_entity_poly.pdbx_strand_id
1 'polypeptide(L)'
;GRIVQVGPPEEVYERPRTRFVASFVGSANVLSAVEAEALGAPARPSSLRPEKIALMAAGASAPAGTVVLDAVIADVSYQGPVRRITARTPAGLVLVAAVPAGQAGKVERGGPVRFAVRPDALQPMEGDE
;
A
#
# COMPACT_ATOMS: atom_id res chain seq x y z
N GLY A 1 12.58 -6.58 -19.88
CA GLY A 1 11.97 -7.55 -19.06
C GLY A 1 10.90 -8.32 -19.76
N ARG A 2 10.47 -9.27 -19.07
CA ARG A 2 9.51 -10.22 -19.58
C ARG A 2 8.30 -10.28 -18.65
N ILE A 3 7.10 -10.29 -19.24
CA ILE A 3 5.89 -10.43 -18.46
C ILE A 3 5.73 -11.90 -18.10
N VAL A 4 5.62 -12.20 -16.81
CA VAL A 4 5.54 -13.58 -16.35
C VAL A 4 4.10 -14.05 -16.14
N GLN A 5 3.14 -13.16 -16.26
CA GLN A 5 1.74 -13.50 -16.20
C GLN A 5 1.03 -12.86 -17.39
N VAL A 6 0.25 -13.69 -18.11
CA VAL A 6 -0.52 -13.24 -19.25
C VAL A 6 -1.99 -13.35 -18.89
N GLY A 7 -2.74 -12.31 -19.22
CA GLY A 7 -4.17 -12.29 -18.93
C GLY A 7 -4.72 -10.91 -19.12
N PRO A 8 -6.02 -10.70 -18.86
CA PRO A 8 -6.61 -9.37 -18.96
C PRO A 8 -5.91 -8.39 -18.04
N PRO A 9 -5.81 -7.11 -18.41
CA PRO A 9 -5.11 -6.13 -17.59
C PRO A 9 -5.64 -6.05 -16.16
N GLU A 10 -6.92 -6.13 -15.97
CA GLU A 10 -7.47 -6.05 -14.62
C GLU A 10 -7.10 -7.26 -13.78
N GLU A 11 -6.96 -8.43 -14.39
CA GLU A 11 -6.53 -9.61 -13.66
C GLU A 11 -5.08 -9.47 -13.19
N VAL A 12 -4.22 -8.95 -14.05
CA VAL A 12 -2.83 -8.72 -13.70
C VAL A 12 -2.74 -7.69 -12.58
N TYR A 13 -3.53 -6.63 -12.67
CA TYR A 13 -3.51 -5.58 -11.67
C TYR A 13 -4.06 -6.03 -10.33
N GLU A 14 -5.19 -6.75 -10.34
CA GLU A 14 -5.85 -7.14 -9.10
C GLU A 14 -5.14 -8.28 -8.39
N ARG A 15 -4.51 -9.17 -9.13
CA ARG A 15 -3.88 -10.37 -8.57
C ARG A 15 -2.52 -10.63 -9.19
N PRO A 16 -1.54 -9.77 -8.92
CA PRO A 16 -0.20 -10.02 -9.44
C PRO A 16 0.33 -11.32 -8.82
N ARG A 17 0.94 -12.17 -9.63
CA ARG A 17 1.39 -13.47 -9.20
C ARG A 17 2.83 -13.49 -8.74
N THR A 18 3.64 -12.55 -9.20
CA THR A 18 5.02 -12.44 -8.79
C THR A 18 5.34 -10.99 -8.47
N ARG A 19 6.44 -10.80 -7.77
CA ARG A 19 6.89 -9.44 -7.47
C ARG A 19 7.23 -8.67 -8.74
N PHE A 20 7.72 -9.38 -9.75
CA PHE A 20 8.01 -8.73 -11.01
C PHE A 20 6.75 -8.14 -11.63
N VAL A 21 5.68 -8.93 -11.68
CA VAL A 21 4.42 -8.45 -12.24
C VAL A 21 3.86 -7.29 -11.43
N ALA A 22 3.90 -7.40 -10.09
CA ALA A 22 3.42 -6.33 -9.23
C ALA A 22 4.19 -5.04 -9.46
N SER A 23 5.51 -5.14 -9.58
CA SER A 23 6.35 -3.97 -9.84
C SER A 23 6.10 -3.40 -11.23
N PHE A 24 5.89 -4.28 -12.21
CA PHE A 24 5.64 -3.86 -13.58
C PHE A 24 4.34 -3.07 -13.69
N VAL A 25 3.30 -3.53 -13.00
CA VAL A 25 2.02 -2.82 -12.98
C VAL A 25 2.19 -1.43 -12.38
N GLY A 26 3.15 -1.27 -11.48
CA GLY A 26 3.60 0.05 -11.06
C GLY A 26 2.75 0.73 -10.01
N SER A 27 1.66 0.12 -9.60
CA SER A 27 0.76 0.77 -8.65
C SER A 27 0.73 0.11 -7.28
N ALA A 28 1.21 -1.11 -7.17
CA ALA A 28 1.10 -1.85 -5.92
C ALA A 28 2.32 -1.61 -5.04
N ASN A 29 2.09 -1.59 -3.72
CA ASN A 29 3.17 -1.70 -2.76
C ASN A 29 3.63 -3.15 -2.75
N VAL A 30 4.92 -3.38 -2.94
CA VAL A 30 5.48 -4.72 -2.94
C VAL A 30 6.17 -4.95 -1.61
N LEU A 31 5.71 -5.94 -0.89
CA LEU A 31 6.15 -6.18 0.50
C LEU A 31 6.85 -7.52 0.60
N SER A 32 7.94 -7.54 1.38
CA SER A 32 8.61 -8.78 1.70
C SER A 32 7.77 -9.60 2.69
N ALA A 33 8.18 -10.85 2.92
CA ALA A 33 7.50 -11.69 3.91
C ALA A 33 7.52 -11.05 5.30
N VAL A 34 8.65 -10.45 5.68
CA VAL A 34 8.78 -9.81 6.99
C VAL A 34 7.85 -8.60 7.06
N GLU A 35 7.79 -7.81 6.00
CA GLU A 35 6.92 -6.64 5.98
C GLU A 35 5.45 -7.02 6.01
N ALA A 36 5.07 -8.08 5.29
CA ALA A 36 3.69 -8.55 5.30
C ALA A 36 3.30 -9.01 6.71
N GLU A 37 4.19 -9.73 7.37
CA GLU A 37 3.93 -10.20 8.73
C GLU A 37 3.78 -9.02 9.69
N ALA A 38 4.56 -7.97 9.51
CA ALA A 38 4.46 -6.78 10.34
C ALA A 38 3.10 -6.10 10.18
N LEU A 39 2.42 -6.31 9.07
CA LEU A 39 1.09 -5.77 8.84
C LEU A 39 -0.01 -6.76 9.23
N GLY A 40 0.34 -7.84 9.91
CA GLY A 40 -0.66 -8.79 10.40
C GLY A 40 -1.05 -9.85 9.39
N ALA A 41 -0.40 -9.90 8.24
CA ALA A 41 -0.68 -10.90 7.22
C ALA A 41 0.29 -12.07 7.33
N PRO A 42 0.01 -13.19 6.64
CA PRO A 42 0.98 -14.28 6.63
C PRO A 42 2.34 -13.83 6.10
N ALA A 43 3.41 -14.43 6.61
CA ALA A 43 4.79 -14.06 6.27
C ALA A 43 5.14 -14.58 4.89
N ARG A 44 4.63 -13.92 3.87
CA ARG A 44 4.85 -14.26 2.46
C ARG A 44 5.00 -12.97 1.67
N PRO A 45 5.83 -12.96 0.62
CA PRO A 45 5.90 -11.81 -0.26
C PRO A 45 4.49 -11.48 -0.76
N SER A 46 4.12 -10.21 -0.70
CA SER A 46 2.75 -9.79 -0.95
C SER A 46 2.72 -8.44 -1.65
N SER A 47 1.59 -8.13 -2.25
CA SER A 47 1.34 -6.81 -2.80
C SER A 47 0.15 -6.19 -2.07
N LEU A 48 0.15 -4.86 -2.01
CA LEU A 48 -0.93 -4.11 -1.37
C LEU A 48 -1.22 -2.91 -2.25
N ARG A 49 -2.43 -2.83 -2.74
CA ARG A 49 -2.81 -1.73 -3.63
C ARG A 49 -2.94 -0.44 -2.84
N PRO A 50 -2.45 0.67 -3.38
CA PRO A 50 -2.48 1.94 -2.65
C PRO A 50 -3.88 2.38 -2.21
N GLU A 51 -4.91 2.09 -3.00
CA GLU A 51 -6.27 2.49 -2.65
C GLU A 51 -6.88 1.66 -1.53
N LYS A 52 -6.20 0.58 -1.14
CA LYS A 52 -6.63 -0.22 0.00
C LYS A 52 -6.10 0.29 1.33
N ILE A 53 -5.27 1.32 1.30
CA ILE A 53 -4.76 1.95 2.50
C ILE A 53 -5.62 3.18 2.79
N ALA A 54 -6.18 3.24 3.98
CA ALA A 54 -7.00 4.37 4.38
C ALA A 54 -6.21 5.32 5.27
N LEU A 55 -6.59 6.58 5.24
CA LEU A 55 -6.04 7.57 6.18
C LEU A 55 -6.93 7.62 7.40
N MET A 56 -6.31 7.70 8.58
CA MET A 56 -7.04 7.85 9.84
C MET A 56 -6.94 9.28 10.30
N ALA A 57 -8.08 9.83 10.74
CA ALA A 57 -8.07 11.14 11.37
C ALA A 57 -7.36 11.05 12.72
N ALA A 58 -6.78 12.17 13.14
CA ALA A 58 -6.14 12.24 14.45
C ALA A 58 -7.15 11.91 15.55
N GLY A 59 -6.77 11.01 16.44
CA GLY A 59 -7.63 10.63 17.54
C GLY A 59 -8.73 9.64 17.21
N ALA A 60 -8.85 9.23 15.95
CA ALA A 60 -9.86 8.24 15.56
C ALA A 60 -9.44 6.85 16.02
N SER A 61 -10.42 6.04 16.34
CA SER A 61 -10.18 4.64 16.68
C SER A 61 -10.09 3.81 15.42
N ALA A 62 -9.21 2.81 15.43
CA ALA A 62 -9.06 1.91 14.28
C ALA A 62 -10.31 1.04 14.15
N PRO A 63 -10.83 0.86 12.93
CA PRO A 63 -11.89 -0.11 12.70
C PRO A 63 -11.42 -1.51 13.06
N ALA A 64 -12.36 -2.35 13.46
CA ALA A 64 -12.03 -3.73 13.80
C ALA A 64 -11.36 -4.40 12.60
N GLY A 65 -10.33 -5.20 12.86
CA GLY A 65 -9.64 -5.93 11.81
C GLY A 65 -8.65 -5.11 11.00
N THR A 66 -8.30 -3.91 11.45
CA THR A 66 -7.28 -3.11 10.78
C THR A 66 -6.04 -2.95 11.65
N VAL A 67 -4.92 -2.77 10.97
CA VAL A 67 -3.64 -2.43 11.60
C VAL A 67 -3.38 -0.96 11.30
N VAL A 68 -3.03 -0.20 12.33
CA VAL A 68 -2.77 1.23 12.18
C VAL A 68 -1.27 1.48 12.26
N LEU A 69 -0.76 2.26 11.31
CA LEU A 69 0.66 2.58 11.23
C LEU A 69 0.85 4.08 11.28
N ASP A 70 1.68 4.53 12.19
CA ASP A 70 2.12 5.91 12.21
C ASP A 70 3.26 6.06 11.21
N ALA A 71 3.27 7.15 10.46
CA ALA A 71 4.29 7.36 9.45
C ALA A 71 4.51 8.85 9.24
N VAL A 72 5.58 9.17 8.53
CA VAL A 72 5.91 10.55 8.16
C VAL A 72 5.84 10.64 6.64
N ILE A 73 5.15 11.64 6.15
CA ILE A 73 4.95 11.83 4.72
C ILE A 73 6.27 12.22 4.06
N ALA A 74 6.68 11.41 3.09
CA ALA A 74 7.88 11.70 2.30
C ALA A 74 7.54 12.44 1.02
N ASP A 75 6.36 12.23 0.47
CA ASP A 75 5.97 12.87 -0.77
C ASP A 75 4.46 12.83 -0.96
N VAL A 76 3.92 13.83 -1.64
CA VAL A 76 2.50 13.88 -2.00
C VAL A 76 2.43 14.21 -3.48
N SER A 77 1.70 13.39 -4.23
CA SER A 77 1.51 13.59 -5.66
C SER A 77 0.03 13.85 -5.93
N TYR A 78 -0.23 14.85 -6.74
CA TYR A 78 -1.60 15.26 -7.07
C TYR A 78 -1.94 14.75 -8.45
N GLN A 79 -2.84 13.75 -8.50
CA GLN A 79 -3.20 13.09 -9.74
C GLN A 79 -4.71 13.21 -9.95
N GLY A 80 -5.13 14.41 -10.33
CA GLY A 80 -6.55 14.68 -10.53
C GLY A 80 -7.32 14.57 -9.22
N PRO A 81 -8.36 13.75 -9.17
CA PRO A 81 -9.16 13.61 -7.95
C PRO A 81 -8.50 12.77 -6.86
N VAL A 82 -7.29 12.28 -7.12
CA VAL A 82 -6.61 11.35 -6.20
C VAL A 82 -5.33 11.99 -5.69
N ARG A 83 -5.04 11.77 -4.41
CA ARG A 83 -3.75 12.11 -3.80
C ARG A 83 -2.99 10.82 -3.56
N ARG A 84 -1.76 10.74 -4.07
CA ARG A 84 -0.87 9.62 -3.75
C ARG A 84 0.10 10.10 -2.70
N ILE A 85 0.08 9.42 -1.56
CA ILE A 85 0.85 9.82 -0.39
C ILE A 85 1.87 8.75 -0.11
N THR A 86 3.14 9.09 -0.21
CA THR A 86 4.24 8.18 0.13
C THR A 86 4.70 8.53 1.54
N ALA A 87 4.72 7.55 2.43
CA ALA A 87 5.11 7.78 3.80
C ALA A 87 5.98 6.66 4.31
N ARG A 88 6.78 6.96 5.32
CA ARG A 88 7.74 6.02 5.91
C ARG A 88 7.41 5.85 7.39
N THR A 89 7.32 4.59 7.81
CA THR A 89 7.13 4.28 9.23
C THR A 89 8.46 4.36 9.97
N PRO A 90 8.42 4.44 11.31
CA PRO A 90 9.67 4.44 12.09
C PRO A 90 10.52 3.21 11.85
N ALA A 91 9.91 2.08 11.54
CA ALA A 91 10.66 0.85 11.24
C ALA A 91 11.27 0.84 9.84
N GLY A 92 11.00 1.87 9.03
CA GLY A 92 11.59 1.98 7.70
C GLY A 92 10.73 1.46 6.58
N LEU A 93 9.52 1.00 6.86
CA LEU A 93 8.60 0.55 5.81
C LEU A 93 8.06 1.76 5.07
N VAL A 94 8.14 1.71 3.74
CA VAL A 94 7.63 2.78 2.89
C VAL A 94 6.37 2.30 2.19
N LEU A 95 5.29 3.06 2.32
CA LEU A 95 4.01 2.70 1.72
C LEU A 95 3.47 3.89 0.93
N VAL A 96 2.77 3.58 -0.16
CA VAL A 96 2.07 4.55 -0.97
C VAL A 96 0.58 4.31 -0.83
N ALA A 97 -0.15 5.33 -0.40
CA ALA A 97 -1.61 5.28 -0.33
C ALA A 97 -2.18 6.17 -1.42
N ALA A 98 -3.30 5.76 -2.01
CA ALA A 98 -4.01 6.55 -2.98
C ALA A 98 -5.40 6.83 -2.42
N VAL A 99 -5.68 8.10 -2.12
CA VAL A 99 -6.93 8.47 -1.47
C VAL A 99 -7.64 9.56 -2.27
N PRO A 100 -8.97 9.59 -2.24
CA PRO A 100 -9.68 10.69 -2.88
C PRO A 100 -9.27 12.02 -2.25
N ALA A 101 -9.16 13.05 -3.09
CA ALA A 101 -8.70 14.35 -2.63
C ALA A 101 -9.52 14.89 -1.46
N GLY A 102 -10.84 14.66 -1.50
CA GLY A 102 -11.72 15.13 -0.43
C GLY A 102 -11.53 14.44 0.89
N GLN A 103 -10.86 13.28 0.90
CA GLN A 103 -10.61 12.53 2.12
C GLN A 103 -9.17 12.66 2.60
N ALA A 104 -8.30 13.29 1.81
CA ALA A 104 -6.90 13.41 2.16
C ALA A 104 -6.67 14.39 3.31
N GLY A 105 -7.55 15.37 3.44
CA GLY A 105 -7.34 16.39 4.44
C GLY A 105 -6.09 17.20 4.16
N LYS A 106 -5.45 17.65 5.21
CA LYS A 106 -4.25 18.46 5.09
C LYS A 106 -3.04 17.55 5.17
N VAL A 107 -2.46 17.24 4.02
CA VAL A 107 -1.27 16.37 3.96
C VAL A 107 -0.14 17.14 3.31
N GLU A 108 1.05 17.04 3.89
CA GLU A 108 2.22 17.74 3.34
C GLU A 108 3.48 17.00 3.72
N ARG A 109 4.50 17.15 2.89
CA ARG A 109 5.79 16.49 3.11
C ARG A 109 6.32 16.86 4.49
N GLY A 110 6.81 15.84 5.20
CA GLY A 110 7.35 16.01 6.53
C GLY A 110 6.33 15.95 7.64
N GLY A 111 5.04 15.97 7.29
CA GLY A 111 3.99 15.89 8.28
C GLY A 111 3.66 14.47 8.69
N PRO A 112 2.98 14.32 9.82
CA PRO A 112 2.58 12.98 10.27
C PRO A 112 1.37 12.48 9.51
N VAL A 113 1.28 11.15 9.39
CA VAL A 113 0.11 10.51 8.82
C VAL A 113 -0.10 9.18 9.53
N ARG A 114 -1.33 8.74 9.54
CA ARG A 114 -1.68 7.45 10.13
C ARG A 114 -2.45 6.65 9.10
N PHE A 115 -1.91 5.50 8.75
CA PHE A 115 -2.51 4.61 7.76
C PHE A 115 -3.25 3.49 8.45
N ALA A 116 -4.39 3.10 7.89
CA ALA A 116 -5.13 1.92 8.35
C ALA A 116 -5.09 0.89 7.22
N VAL A 117 -4.65 -0.31 7.55
CA VAL A 117 -4.49 -1.39 6.57
C VAL A 117 -5.22 -2.63 7.08
N ARG A 118 -5.99 -3.26 6.22
CA ARG A 118 -6.59 -4.55 6.54
C ARG A 118 -5.61 -5.65 6.12
N PRO A 119 -5.21 -6.53 7.02
CA PRO A 119 -4.28 -7.60 6.64
C PRO A 119 -4.77 -8.44 5.45
N ASP A 120 -6.09 -8.64 5.35
CA ASP A 120 -6.65 -9.42 4.25
C ASP A 120 -6.63 -8.68 2.91
N ALA A 121 -6.22 -7.42 2.89
CA ALA A 121 -6.04 -6.69 1.63
C ALA A 121 -4.70 -7.01 0.97
N LEU A 122 -3.76 -7.62 1.69
CA LEU A 122 -2.49 -8.04 1.11
C LEU A 122 -2.71 -9.28 0.26
N GLN A 123 -2.16 -9.26 -0.95
CA GLN A 123 -2.29 -10.37 -1.90
C GLN A 123 -0.97 -11.12 -1.97
N PRO A 124 -0.94 -12.40 -1.58
CA PRO A 124 0.29 -13.18 -1.68
C PRO A 124 0.75 -13.29 -3.13
N MET A 125 2.06 -13.28 -3.33
CA MET A 125 2.65 -13.40 -4.65
C MET A 125 3.39 -14.73 -4.76
N GLU A 126 3.40 -15.27 -5.98
CA GLU A 126 4.13 -16.48 -6.26
C GLU A 126 5.59 -16.14 -6.52
N GLY A 127 6.48 -16.79 -5.81
CA GLY A 127 7.89 -16.63 -6.05
C GLY A 127 8.38 -15.22 -5.79
N ASP A 128 9.60 -14.96 -6.20
CA ASP A 128 10.29 -13.71 -5.90
C ASP A 128 11.08 -13.26 -7.10
N GLU A 129 10.42 -13.13 -8.21
CA GLU A 129 11.03 -12.71 -9.47
C GLU A 129 11.66 -11.35 -9.44
#